data_81f8ab3f8d0d68bac3471633129ef968
#
_entry.id   81f8ab3f8d0d68bac3471633129ef968
#
_cell.length_a   1.000
_cell.length_b   1.000
_cell.length_c   1.000
_cell.angle_alpha   90.00
_cell.angle_beta   90.00
_cell.angle_gamma   90.00
#
_symmetry.space_group_name_H-M   'P 1'
#
loop_
_entity.id
_entity.type
_entity.pdbx_description
1 polymer ?
#
loop_
_entity_poly.entity_id
_entity_poly.type
_entity_poly.pdbx_seq_one_letter_code
_entity_poly.pdbx_strand_id
1 'polypeptide(L)'
;MAALGTIRKRGVILVCIISFGLFAFIAEEGFRSCDSAKNNERQQIGEVLGEKISVQEFQKLLDEYTEVIKMQQGQENLPEAQMNQIKDMVWNTYVQNQIVAKEASKLGLTVTDAELQDILKTGTNPMLQQTPFVNQQTGRFDAASLQKFLADYKAQKANPSANAQMMEQYDKIFKYWSFIEKTLRQQTLAQKYQSLLAHCFLSNPVEAKMAFKEENEESQIQLAAFPYSDIQDDKVKVEESDLKAKYDELKARFKQPVESRDIKFVDVE
;
A
#
# COMPACT_ATOMS: atom_id res chain seq x y z
N MET A 1 43.64 -54.08 22.82
CA MET A 1 43.55 -52.99 23.82
C MET A 1 44.56 -51.84 23.60
N ALA A 2 45.25 -51.78 22.47
CA ALA A 2 46.21 -50.72 22.21
C ALA A 2 45.61 -49.41 21.64
N ALA A 3 44.39 -49.45 21.06
CA ALA A 3 43.77 -48.24 20.47
C ALA A 3 43.25 -47.22 21.48
N LEU A 4 42.77 -47.64 22.66
CA LEU A 4 42.25 -46.77 23.69
C LEU A 4 43.33 -45.92 24.40
N GLY A 5 44.56 -46.43 24.49
CA GLY A 5 45.68 -45.67 25.05
C GLY A 5 46.18 -44.52 24.20
N THR A 6 46.10 -44.71 22.87
CA THR A 6 46.49 -43.67 21.90
C THR A 6 45.47 -42.53 21.82
N ILE A 7 44.15 -42.85 21.93
CA ILE A 7 43.08 -41.87 21.99
C ILE A 7 43.16 -41.04 23.26
N ARG A 8 43.52 -41.59 24.40
CA ARG A 8 43.67 -40.84 25.68
C ARG A 8 44.84 -39.90 25.66
N LYS A 9 45.97 -40.27 24.96
CA LYS A 9 47.13 -39.38 24.81
C LYS A 9 46.93 -38.22 23.84
N ARG A 10 46.00 -38.37 22.86
CA ARG A 10 45.70 -37.34 21.87
C ARG A 10 44.29 -36.76 22.04
N GLY A 11 43.67 -36.92 23.19
CA GLY A 11 42.32 -36.46 23.47
C GLY A 11 42.13 -34.98 23.23
N VAL A 12 43.10 -34.14 23.56
CA VAL A 12 43.05 -32.69 23.32
C VAL A 12 42.98 -32.39 21.81
N ILE A 13 43.78 -33.09 21.00
CA ILE A 13 43.78 -32.89 19.53
C ILE A 13 42.42 -33.30 18.94
N LEU A 14 41.83 -34.39 19.41
CA LEU A 14 40.54 -34.86 18.96
C LEU A 14 39.42 -33.87 19.30
N VAL A 15 39.45 -33.31 20.51
CA VAL A 15 38.50 -32.26 20.92
C VAL A 15 38.69 -31.00 20.11
N CYS A 16 39.91 -30.60 19.83
CA CYS A 16 40.16 -29.43 18.94
C CYS A 16 39.60 -29.64 17.53
N ILE A 17 39.80 -30.83 16.95
CA ILE A 17 39.29 -31.14 15.60
C ILE A 17 37.72 -31.11 15.58
N ILE A 18 37.08 -31.71 16.57
CA ILE A 18 35.61 -31.69 16.69
C ILE A 18 35.10 -30.26 16.91
N SER A 19 35.74 -29.50 17.80
CA SER A 19 35.35 -28.11 18.05
C SER A 19 35.54 -27.22 16.82
N PHE A 20 36.61 -27.43 16.07
CA PHE A 20 36.86 -26.72 14.81
C PHE A 20 35.83 -27.10 13.72
N GLY A 21 35.47 -28.39 13.61
CA GLY A 21 34.41 -28.85 12.73
C GLY A 21 33.05 -28.26 13.07
N LEU A 22 32.68 -28.24 14.34
CA LEU A 22 31.45 -27.59 14.83
C LEU A 22 31.46 -26.08 14.57
N PHE A 23 32.59 -25.42 14.85
CA PHE A 23 32.73 -23.99 14.58
C PHE A 23 32.62 -23.69 13.09
N ALA A 24 33.25 -24.48 12.21
CA ALA A 24 33.17 -24.31 10.78
C ALA A 24 31.71 -24.48 10.27
N PHE A 25 30.98 -25.46 10.81
CA PHE A 25 29.57 -25.68 10.49
C PHE A 25 28.69 -24.51 10.94
N ILE A 26 28.87 -24.02 12.15
CA ILE A 26 28.11 -22.87 12.68
C ILE A 26 28.48 -21.58 11.90
N ALA A 27 29.74 -21.42 11.53
CA ALA A 27 30.19 -20.29 10.71
C ALA A 27 29.57 -20.35 9.31
N GLU A 28 29.54 -21.53 8.66
CA GLU A 28 28.91 -21.72 7.36
C GLU A 28 27.42 -21.41 7.40
N GLU A 29 26.67 -21.88 8.42
CA GLU A 29 25.27 -21.53 8.59
C GLU A 29 25.07 -20.04 8.86
N GLY A 30 25.94 -19.42 9.67
CA GLY A 30 25.93 -17.98 9.89
C GLY A 30 26.14 -17.18 8.62
N PHE A 31 27.10 -17.57 7.77
CA PHE A 31 27.33 -16.92 6.47
C PHE A 31 26.17 -17.14 5.50
N ARG A 32 25.60 -18.34 5.43
CA ARG A 32 24.41 -18.62 4.59
C ARG A 32 23.19 -17.82 5.06
N SER A 33 22.99 -17.67 6.35
CA SER A 33 21.92 -16.85 6.92
C SER A 33 22.09 -15.37 6.58
N CYS A 34 23.33 -14.85 6.61
CA CYS A 34 23.61 -13.48 6.20
C CYS A 34 23.41 -13.26 4.69
N ASP A 35 23.74 -14.21 3.84
CA ASP A 35 23.50 -14.12 2.39
C ASP A 35 22.00 -14.24 2.05
N SER A 36 21.27 -15.07 2.77
CA SER A 36 19.80 -15.16 2.61
C SER A 36 19.10 -13.88 3.06
N ALA A 37 19.55 -13.25 4.15
CA ALA A 37 19.03 -11.97 4.62
C ALA A 37 19.31 -10.85 3.59
N LYS A 38 20.53 -10.76 3.05
CA LYS A 38 20.89 -9.81 1.99
C LYS A 38 20.15 -10.05 0.67
N ASN A 39 19.85 -11.30 0.35
CA ASN A 39 19.11 -11.65 -0.87
C ASN A 39 17.63 -11.28 -0.73
N ASN A 40 17.03 -11.40 0.46
CA ASN A 40 15.66 -10.96 0.74
C ASN A 40 15.53 -9.43 0.70
N GLU A 41 16.55 -8.69 1.16
CA GLU A 41 16.56 -7.22 1.01
C GLU A 41 16.70 -6.76 -0.45
N ARG A 42 17.28 -7.60 -1.32
CA ARG A 42 17.42 -7.31 -2.76
C ARG A 42 16.19 -7.69 -3.58
N GLN A 43 15.29 -8.52 -3.04
CA GLN A 43 14.04 -8.84 -3.70
C GLN A 43 13.09 -7.65 -3.57
N GLN A 44 12.79 -7.02 -4.70
CA GLN A 44 11.86 -5.91 -4.79
C GLN A 44 10.54 -6.41 -5.37
N ILE A 45 9.43 -5.94 -4.82
CA ILE A 45 8.07 -6.19 -5.35
C ILE A 45 7.78 -5.22 -6.49
N GLY A 46 8.26 -3.99 -6.38
CA GLY A 46 8.01 -2.97 -7.37
C GLY A 46 8.85 -1.71 -7.13
N GLU A 47 8.65 -0.75 -8.01
CA GLU A 47 9.30 0.56 -7.96
C GLU A 47 8.26 1.65 -8.20
N VAL A 48 8.24 2.66 -7.34
CA VAL A 48 7.33 3.79 -7.43
C VAL A 48 8.16 5.08 -7.44
N LEU A 49 8.09 5.83 -8.53
CA LEU A 49 8.81 7.10 -8.71
C LEU A 49 10.33 7.00 -8.47
N GLY A 50 10.94 5.85 -8.78
CA GLY A 50 12.37 5.59 -8.58
C GLY A 50 12.72 5.03 -7.19
N GLU A 51 11.76 4.90 -6.29
CA GLU A 51 11.93 4.26 -4.98
C GLU A 51 11.48 2.80 -5.05
N LYS A 52 12.34 1.91 -4.61
CA LYS A 52 12.11 0.47 -4.62
C LYS A 52 11.50 0.05 -3.30
N ILE A 53 10.44 -0.76 -3.37
CA ILE A 53 9.89 -1.42 -2.18
C ILE A 53 10.38 -2.85 -2.12
N SER A 54 10.96 -3.24 -0.99
CA SER A 54 11.38 -4.61 -0.72
C SER A 54 10.19 -5.51 -0.37
N VAL A 55 10.37 -6.82 -0.53
CA VAL A 55 9.38 -7.83 -0.11
C VAL A 55 9.05 -7.67 1.38
N GLN A 56 10.05 -7.42 2.20
CA GLN A 56 9.88 -7.29 3.67
C GLN A 56 9.06 -6.06 4.05
N GLU A 57 9.32 -4.92 3.42
CA GLU A 57 8.54 -3.68 3.66
C GLU A 57 7.09 -3.84 3.25
N PHE A 58 6.85 -4.46 2.09
CA PHE A 58 5.49 -4.72 1.65
C PHE A 58 4.78 -5.73 2.53
N GLN A 59 5.46 -6.81 2.96
CA GLN A 59 4.89 -7.79 3.88
C GLN A 59 4.51 -7.14 5.21
N LYS A 60 5.36 -6.27 5.75
CA LYS A 60 5.04 -5.51 6.96
C LYS A 60 3.81 -4.63 6.82
N LEU A 61 3.68 -3.93 5.67
CA LEU A 61 2.48 -3.14 5.39
C LEU A 61 1.25 -4.04 5.27
N LEU A 62 1.36 -5.17 4.57
CA LEU A 62 0.29 -6.13 4.43
C LEU A 62 -0.17 -6.69 5.78
N ASP A 63 0.77 -7.01 6.65
CA ASP A 63 0.48 -7.50 7.99
C ASP A 63 -0.23 -6.43 8.83
N GLU A 64 0.23 -5.15 8.79
CA GLU A 64 -0.43 -4.03 9.46
C GLU A 64 -1.89 -3.88 9.02
N TYR A 65 -2.17 -3.90 7.71
CA TYR A 65 -3.54 -3.82 7.17
C TYR A 65 -4.38 -5.04 7.50
N THR A 66 -3.80 -6.23 7.38
CA THR A 66 -4.49 -7.49 7.68
C THR A 66 -4.93 -7.56 9.14
N GLU A 67 -4.06 -7.18 10.07
CA GLU A 67 -4.38 -7.15 11.50
C GLU A 67 -5.53 -6.18 11.80
N VAL A 68 -5.52 -5.00 11.18
CA VAL A 68 -6.61 -4.03 11.35
C VAL A 68 -7.94 -4.57 10.81
N ILE A 69 -7.94 -5.20 9.64
CA ILE A 69 -9.16 -5.78 9.05
C ILE A 69 -9.68 -6.93 9.92
N LYS A 70 -8.80 -7.80 10.43
CA LYS A 70 -9.18 -8.86 11.38
C LYS A 70 -9.84 -8.30 12.62
N MET A 71 -9.27 -7.24 13.20
CA MET A 71 -9.85 -6.58 14.37
C MET A 71 -11.23 -5.97 14.08
N GLN A 72 -11.39 -5.32 12.94
CA GLN A 72 -12.67 -4.70 12.55
C GLN A 72 -13.75 -5.75 12.26
N GLN A 73 -13.40 -6.87 11.66
CA GLN A 73 -14.35 -7.94 11.31
C GLN A 73 -14.57 -8.94 12.45
N GLY A 74 -13.75 -8.93 13.49
CA GLY A 74 -13.79 -9.92 14.57
C GLY A 74 -13.45 -11.34 14.10
N GLN A 75 -12.70 -11.49 13.00
CA GLN A 75 -12.33 -12.77 12.40
C GLN A 75 -10.81 -12.95 12.47
N GLU A 76 -10.36 -14.09 12.98
CA GLU A 76 -8.92 -14.40 13.02
C GLU A 76 -8.38 -14.89 11.67
N ASN A 77 -9.21 -15.57 10.88
CA ASN A 77 -8.80 -16.13 9.59
C ASN A 77 -9.57 -15.46 8.45
N LEU A 78 -8.83 -14.94 7.47
CA LEU A 78 -9.39 -14.35 6.27
C LEU A 78 -9.30 -15.35 5.10
N PRO A 79 -10.37 -15.49 4.28
CA PRO A 79 -10.33 -16.31 3.06
C PRO A 79 -9.24 -15.84 2.10
N GLU A 80 -8.67 -16.76 1.32
CA GLU A 80 -7.60 -16.44 0.36
C GLU A 80 -8.02 -15.37 -0.67
N ALA A 81 -9.25 -15.44 -1.16
CA ALA A 81 -9.79 -14.43 -2.08
C ALA A 81 -9.78 -13.02 -1.46
N GLN A 82 -10.14 -12.90 -0.19
CA GLN A 82 -10.10 -11.63 0.53
C GLN A 82 -8.65 -11.16 0.77
N MET A 83 -7.73 -12.09 1.05
CA MET A 83 -6.31 -11.77 1.20
C MET A 83 -5.71 -11.20 -0.09
N ASN A 84 -6.10 -11.72 -1.25
CA ASN A 84 -5.65 -11.18 -2.54
C ASN A 84 -6.20 -9.75 -2.78
N GLN A 85 -7.47 -9.50 -2.45
CA GLN A 85 -8.03 -8.15 -2.51
C GLN A 85 -7.31 -7.18 -1.56
N ILE A 86 -6.93 -7.63 -0.37
CA ILE A 86 -6.16 -6.82 0.58
C ILE A 86 -4.77 -6.49 0.01
N LYS A 87 -4.09 -7.44 -0.62
CA LYS A 87 -2.79 -7.19 -1.27
C LYS A 87 -2.89 -6.11 -2.34
N ASP A 88 -3.88 -6.19 -3.21
CA ASP A 88 -4.11 -5.20 -4.26
C ASP A 88 -4.45 -3.82 -3.67
N MET A 89 -5.29 -3.78 -2.66
CA MET A 89 -5.64 -2.55 -1.95
C MET A 89 -4.41 -1.92 -1.28
N VAL A 90 -3.61 -2.70 -0.58
CA VAL A 90 -2.38 -2.23 0.10
C VAL A 90 -1.39 -1.69 -0.91
N TRP A 91 -1.21 -2.39 -2.05
CA TRP A 91 -0.33 -1.91 -3.12
C TRP A 91 -0.80 -0.58 -3.69
N ASN A 92 -2.07 -0.47 -4.06
CA ASN A 92 -2.63 0.76 -4.61
C ASN A 92 -2.54 1.92 -3.62
N THR A 93 -2.84 1.67 -2.35
CA THR A 93 -2.72 2.68 -1.28
C THR A 93 -1.28 3.12 -1.09
N TYR A 94 -0.34 2.19 -1.10
CA TYR A 94 1.09 2.49 -1.01
C TYR A 94 1.54 3.40 -2.17
N VAL A 95 1.19 3.02 -3.42
CA VAL A 95 1.54 3.81 -4.61
C VAL A 95 0.98 5.23 -4.52
N GLN A 96 -0.30 5.37 -4.18
CA GLN A 96 -0.93 6.68 -4.03
C GLN A 96 -0.26 7.52 -2.95
N ASN A 97 0.03 6.92 -1.79
CA ASN A 97 0.69 7.63 -0.68
C ASN A 97 2.11 8.08 -1.05
N GLN A 98 2.87 7.26 -1.79
CA GLN A 98 4.20 7.64 -2.25
C GLN A 98 4.17 8.80 -3.26
N ILE A 99 3.22 8.76 -4.21
CA ILE A 99 3.04 9.84 -5.17
C ILE A 99 2.73 11.16 -4.44
N VAL A 100 1.73 11.13 -3.56
CA VAL A 100 1.32 12.30 -2.79
C VAL A 100 2.45 12.80 -1.90
N ALA A 101 3.12 11.93 -1.17
CA ALA A 101 4.21 12.29 -0.28
C ALA A 101 5.36 12.97 -1.04
N LYS A 102 5.73 12.44 -2.21
CA LYS A 102 6.79 12.99 -3.05
C LYS A 102 6.43 14.37 -3.60
N GLU A 103 5.22 14.53 -4.13
CA GLU A 103 4.76 15.82 -4.65
C GLU A 103 4.55 16.85 -3.54
N ALA A 104 3.96 16.44 -2.41
CA ALA A 104 3.78 17.30 -1.24
C ALA A 104 5.13 17.76 -0.68
N SER A 105 6.14 16.88 -0.63
CA SER A 105 7.48 17.24 -0.14
C SER A 105 8.18 18.28 -1.00
N LYS A 106 8.01 18.24 -2.33
CA LYS A 106 8.53 19.26 -3.25
C LYS A 106 7.95 20.66 -2.98
N LEU A 107 6.70 20.68 -2.47
CA LEU A 107 5.98 21.92 -2.14
C LEU A 107 6.17 22.33 -0.67
N GLY A 108 6.96 21.57 0.10
CA GLY A 108 7.14 21.80 1.54
C GLY A 108 5.90 21.52 2.39
N LEU A 109 4.90 20.79 1.86
CA LEU A 109 3.70 20.43 2.59
C LEU A 109 4.00 19.29 3.58
N THR A 110 3.65 19.51 4.83
CA THR A 110 3.77 18.52 5.90
C THR A 110 2.53 18.54 6.79
N VAL A 111 2.34 17.50 7.58
CA VAL A 111 1.32 17.44 8.62
C VAL A 111 2.04 17.53 9.96
N THR A 112 1.82 18.61 10.68
CA THR A 112 2.43 18.87 11.98
C THR A 112 1.69 18.10 13.10
N ASP A 113 2.39 17.91 14.24
CA ASP A 113 1.76 17.29 15.41
C ASP A 113 0.63 18.16 15.98
N ALA A 114 0.75 19.48 15.88
CA ALA A 114 -0.30 20.41 16.29
C ALA A 114 -1.58 20.22 15.47
N GLU A 115 -1.46 20.10 14.14
CA GLU A 115 -2.61 19.83 13.25
C GLU A 115 -3.25 18.48 13.56
N LEU A 116 -2.45 17.45 13.80
CA LEU A 116 -2.97 16.16 14.20
C LEU A 116 -3.74 16.24 15.53
N GLN A 117 -3.18 16.95 16.52
CA GLN A 117 -3.87 17.17 17.79
C GLN A 117 -5.19 17.91 17.64
N ASP A 118 -5.28 18.88 16.73
CA ASP A 118 -6.53 19.60 16.47
C ASP A 118 -7.57 18.71 15.80
N ILE A 119 -7.16 17.82 14.89
CA ILE A 119 -8.04 16.80 14.30
C ILE A 119 -8.57 15.85 15.38
N LEU A 120 -7.70 15.42 16.30
CA LEU A 120 -8.07 14.54 17.41
C LEU A 120 -9.01 15.23 18.40
N LYS A 121 -8.78 16.51 18.73
CA LYS A 121 -9.67 17.32 19.60
C LYS A 121 -11.04 17.53 18.98
N THR A 122 -11.07 17.82 17.68
CA THR A 122 -12.31 18.02 16.93
C THR A 122 -13.12 16.72 16.84
N GLY A 123 -12.43 15.56 16.69
CA GLY A 123 -13.01 14.23 16.70
C GLY A 123 -14.03 13.95 15.59
N THR A 124 -14.04 14.76 14.53
CA THR A 124 -15.04 14.67 13.44
C THR A 124 -14.63 13.72 12.31
N ASN A 125 -13.36 13.31 12.27
CA ASN A 125 -12.91 12.42 11.21
C ASN A 125 -13.55 11.03 11.35
N PRO A 126 -14.17 10.48 10.28
CA PRO A 126 -14.88 9.19 10.33
C PRO A 126 -14.00 8.02 10.79
N MET A 127 -12.70 8.06 10.51
CA MET A 127 -11.76 7.01 10.96
C MET A 127 -11.66 6.96 12.50
N LEU A 128 -11.75 8.10 13.17
CA LEU A 128 -11.68 8.15 14.62
C LEU A 128 -12.90 7.52 15.28
N GLN A 129 -14.05 7.54 14.61
CA GLN A 129 -15.28 6.92 15.09
C GLN A 129 -15.27 5.40 15.04
N GLN A 130 -14.33 4.80 14.30
CA GLN A 130 -14.13 3.35 14.24
C GLN A 130 -13.15 2.84 15.29
N THR A 131 -12.59 3.74 16.11
CA THR A 131 -11.63 3.37 17.15
C THR A 131 -12.34 2.99 18.46
N PRO A 132 -11.67 2.20 19.34
CA PRO A 132 -12.22 1.88 20.66
C PRO A 132 -12.30 3.08 21.62
N PHE A 133 -11.86 4.27 21.18
CA PHE A 133 -11.86 5.51 21.95
C PHE A 133 -13.09 6.38 21.69
N VAL A 134 -14.17 5.79 21.22
CA VAL A 134 -15.46 6.49 21.03
C VAL A 134 -16.26 6.45 22.33
N ASN A 135 -16.73 7.60 22.76
CA ASN A 135 -17.65 7.69 23.88
C ASN A 135 -19.02 7.15 23.47
N GLN A 136 -19.46 6.09 24.11
CA GLN A 136 -20.73 5.41 23.77
C GLN A 136 -21.98 6.28 23.99
N GLN A 137 -21.91 7.30 24.84
CA GLN A 137 -23.04 8.19 25.09
C GLN A 137 -23.18 9.28 24.04
N THR A 138 -22.06 9.79 23.52
CA THR A 138 -22.05 10.91 22.58
C THR A 138 -21.82 10.48 21.12
N GLY A 139 -21.36 9.24 20.90
CA GLY A 139 -20.96 8.73 19.59
C GLY A 139 -19.73 9.44 19.00
N ARG A 140 -19.01 10.23 19.81
CA ARG A 140 -17.85 11.01 19.37
C ARG A 140 -16.54 10.43 19.90
N PHE A 141 -15.47 10.65 19.14
CA PHE A 141 -14.14 10.32 19.59
C PHE A 141 -13.77 11.12 20.85
N ASP A 142 -13.17 10.41 21.82
CA ASP A 142 -12.74 10.99 23.10
C ASP A 142 -11.21 10.97 23.18
N ALA A 143 -10.62 12.13 22.93
CA ALA A 143 -9.17 12.33 22.99
C ALA A 143 -8.61 12.11 24.41
N ALA A 144 -9.38 12.32 25.46
CA ALA A 144 -8.95 12.09 26.83
C ALA A 144 -8.80 10.59 27.12
N SER A 145 -9.74 9.77 26.64
CA SER A 145 -9.67 8.31 26.72
C SER A 145 -8.44 7.76 25.98
N LEU A 146 -8.11 8.29 24.81
CA LEU A 146 -6.90 7.94 24.10
C LEU A 146 -5.64 8.30 24.91
N GLN A 147 -5.55 9.53 25.43
CA GLN A 147 -4.39 9.98 26.21
C GLN A 147 -4.18 9.11 27.45
N LYS A 148 -5.27 8.78 28.15
CA LYS A 148 -5.23 7.87 29.29
C LYS A 148 -4.70 6.49 28.88
N PHE A 149 -5.24 5.92 27.79
CA PHE A 149 -4.75 4.63 27.27
C PHE A 149 -3.26 4.65 26.95
N LEU A 150 -2.77 5.69 26.28
CA LEU A 150 -1.33 5.81 25.93
C LEU A 150 -0.44 5.93 27.17
N ALA A 151 -0.91 6.65 28.21
CA ALA A 151 -0.20 6.75 29.47
C ALA A 151 -0.16 5.39 30.21
N ASP A 152 -1.31 4.70 30.28
CA ASP A 152 -1.43 3.38 30.91
C ASP A 152 -0.59 2.33 30.15
N TYR A 153 -0.61 2.33 28.82
CA TYR A 153 0.24 1.46 27.99
C TYR A 153 1.73 1.65 28.28
N LYS A 154 2.18 2.91 28.32
CA LYS A 154 3.57 3.24 28.64
C LYS A 154 3.97 2.77 30.04
N ALA A 155 3.10 2.96 31.01
CA ALA A 155 3.32 2.54 32.39
C ALA A 155 3.40 1.01 32.52
N GLN A 156 2.47 0.28 31.85
CA GLN A 156 2.45 -1.19 31.88
C GLN A 156 3.65 -1.78 31.16
N LYS A 157 4.07 -1.19 30.03
CA LYS A 157 5.25 -1.64 29.28
C LYS A 157 6.55 -1.47 30.06
N ALA A 158 6.62 -0.49 30.94
CA ALA A 158 7.76 -0.25 31.83
C ALA A 158 7.77 -1.17 33.07
N ASN A 159 6.67 -1.89 33.35
CA ASN A 159 6.52 -2.73 34.53
C ASN A 159 6.98 -4.17 34.24
N PRO A 160 8.09 -4.66 34.87
CA PRO A 160 8.57 -6.03 34.63
C PRO A 160 7.61 -7.13 35.11
N SER A 161 6.65 -6.79 35.97
CA SER A 161 5.65 -7.71 36.52
C SER A 161 4.28 -7.59 35.84
N ALA A 162 4.20 -6.96 34.66
CA ALA A 162 2.95 -6.82 33.94
C ALA A 162 2.39 -8.18 33.50
N ASN A 163 1.07 -8.33 33.58
CA ASN A 163 0.40 -9.55 33.13
C ASN A 163 0.51 -9.68 31.60
N ALA A 164 1.07 -10.79 31.14
CA ALA A 164 1.31 -11.04 29.71
C ALA A 164 0.05 -10.97 28.84
N GLN A 165 -1.08 -11.51 29.32
CA GLN A 165 -2.37 -11.44 28.61
C GLN A 165 -2.89 -10.00 28.48
N MET A 166 -2.76 -9.22 29.55
CA MET A 166 -3.14 -7.81 29.54
C MET A 166 -2.25 -7.03 28.56
N MET A 167 -0.94 -7.27 28.59
CA MET A 167 0.00 -6.62 27.67
C MET A 167 -0.31 -6.95 26.21
N GLU A 168 -0.68 -8.18 25.88
CA GLU A 168 -1.07 -8.55 24.53
C GLU A 168 -2.28 -7.75 24.03
N GLN A 169 -3.29 -7.53 24.89
CA GLN A 169 -4.45 -6.69 24.54
C GLN A 169 -4.06 -5.22 24.34
N TYR A 170 -3.23 -4.70 25.25
CA TYR A 170 -2.71 -3.33 25.11
C TYR A 170 -1.90 -3.16 23.81
N ASP A 171 -1.04 -4.13 23.47
CA ASP A 171 -0.23 -4.12 22.24
C ASP A 171 -1.12 -4.15 20.98
N LYS A 172 -2.19 -4.94 20.97
CA LYS A 172 -3.16 -4.97 19.85
C LYS A 172 -3.82 -3.60 19.65
N ILE A 173 -4.34 -3.00 20.73
CA ILE A 173 -4.98 -1.67 20.65
C ILE A 173 -3.96 -0.60 20.25
N PHE A 174 -2.73 -0.67 20.77
CA PHE A 174 -1.67 0.29 20.42
C PHE A 174 -1.25 0.18 18.95
N LYS A 175 -1.10 -1.03 18.42
CA LYS A 175 -0.84 -1.26 16.98
C LYS A 175 -1.94 -0.71 16.11
N TYR A 176 -3.20 -0.98 16.49
CA TYR A 176 -4.36 -0.44 15.79
C TYR A 176 -4.35 1.10 15.80
N TRP A 177 -4.12 1.71 16.96
CA TRP A 177 -4.02 3.16 17.08
C TRP A 177 -2.88 3.73 16.23
N SER A 178 -1.69 3.13 16.26
CA SER A 178 -0.55 3.56 15.47
C SER A 178 -0.84 3.52 13.96
N PHE A 179 -1.57 2.50 13.52
CA PHE A 179 -2.05 2.41 12.14
C PHE A 179 -3.03 3.55 11.81
N ILE A 180 -4.00 3.82 12.66
CA ILE A 180 -4.98 4.92 12.48
C ILE A 180 -4.26 6.27 12.44
N GLU A 181 -3.32 6.53 13.35
CA GLU A 181 -2.56 7.79 13.36
C GLU A 181 -1.76 7.98 12.07
N LYS A 182 -1.05 6.94 11.62
CA LYS A 182 -0.29 6.94 10.37
C LYS A 182 -1.19 7.24 9.16
N THR A 183 -2.31 6.54 9.08
CA THR A 183 -3.28 6.71 7.98
C THR A 183 -3.93 8.09 8.02
N LEU A 184 -4.25 8.61 9.20
CA LEU A 184 -4.80 9.94 9.38
C LEU A 184 -3.82 11.03 8.90
N ARG A 185 -2.53 10.91 9.21
CA ARG A 185 -1.48 11.80 8.70
C ARG A 185 -1.39 11.76 7.17
N GLN A 186 -1.41 10.56 6.58
CA GLN A 186 -1.38 10.37 5.13
C GLN A 186 -2.60 10.97 4.45
N GLN A 187 -3.78 10.72 4.99
CA GLN A 187 -5.04 11.27 4.48
C GLN A 187 -5.05 12.80 4.57
N THR A 188 -4.60 13.37 5.69
CA THR A 188 -4.53 14.82 5.88
C THR A 188 -3.56 15.45 4.89
N LEU A 189 -2.39 14.82 4.66
CA LEU A 189 -1.42 15.28 3.66
C LEU A 189 -2.02 15.26 2.25
N ALA A 190 -2.71 14.18 1.90
CA ALA A 190 -3.39 14.06 0.61
C ALA A 190 -4.48 15.13 0.43
N GLN A 191 -5.28 15.40 1.45
CA GLN A 191 -6.29 16.46 1.44
C GLN A 191 -5.67 17.85 1.27
N LYS A 192 -4.57 18.15 1.97
CA LYS A 192 -3.83 19.41 1.80
C LYS A 192 -3.34 19.58 0.36
N TYR A 193 -2.74 18.53 -0.19
CA TYR A 193 -2.24 18.56 -1.57
C TYR A 193 -3.38 18.74 -2.58
N GLN A 194 -4.47 17.98 -2.44
CA GLN A 194 -5.64 18.12 -3.31
C GLN A 194 -6.30 19.49 -3.19
N SER A 195 -6.42 20.01 -1.96
CA SER A 195 -6.96 21.36 -1.72
C SER A 195 -6.10 22.42 -2.38
N LEU A 196 -4.78 22.31 -2.28
CA LEU A 196 -3.86 23.22 -2.97
C LEU A 196 -4.07 23.19 -4.48
N LEU A 197 -4.14 22.00 -5.08
CA LEU A 197 -4.40 21.86 -6.50
C LEU A 197 -5.74 22.46 -6.90
N ALA A 198 -6.80 22.20 -6.14
CA ALA A 198 -8.12 22.76 -6.42
C ALA A 198 -8.12 24.29 -6.38
N HIS A 199 -7.36 24.90 -5.47
CA HIS A 199 -7.25 26.36 -5.38
C HIS A 199 -6.34 26.99 -6.45
N CYS A 200 -5.55 26.18 -7.18
CA CYS A 200 -4.81 26.66 -8.34
C CYS A 200 -5.72 26.92 -9.56
N PHE A 201 -6.89 26.32 -9.59
CA PHE A 201 -7.89 26.58 -10.64
C PHE A 201 -8.71 27.82 -10.28
N LEU A 202 -8.30 28.96 -10.83
CA LEU A 202 -9.04 30.21 -10.66
C LEU A 202 -10.31 30.17 -11.52
N SER A 203 -11.45 30.42 -10.93
CA SER A 203 -12.69 30.59 -11.69
C SER A 203 -12.62 31.88 -12.53
N ASN A 204 -12.86 31.73 -13.83
CA ASN A 204 -12.95 32.86 -14.74
C ASN A 204 -14.44 33.25 -14.88
N PRO A 205 -14.84 34.51 -14.60
CA PRO A 205 -16.23 34.94 -14.76
C PRO A 205 -16.79 34.72 -16.16
N VAL A 206 -15.93 34.75 -17.20
CA VAL A 206 -16.35 34.47 -18.58
C VAL A 206 -16.67 33.00 -18.76
N GLU A 207 -15.82 32.09 -18.23
CA GLU A 207 -16.07 30.64 -18.25
C GLU A 207 -17.32 30.27 -17.46
N ALA A 208 -17.52 30.85 -16.28
CA ALA A 208 -18.73 30.64 -15.48
C ALA A 208 -20.00 31.07 -16.23
N LYS A 209 -19.93 32.22 -16.97
CA LYS A 209 -21.03 32.69 -17.79
C LYS A 209 -21.26 31.77 -19.00
N MET A 210 -20.19 31.28 -19.63
CA MET A 210 -20.30 30.32 -20.75
C MET A 210 -20.92 28.99 -20.27
N ALA A 211 -20.42 28.43 -19.18
CA ALA A 211 -20.97 27.19 -18.60
C ALA A 211 -22.45 27.35 -18.22
N PHE A 212 -22.82 28.48 -17.61
CA PHE A 212 -24.22 28.79 -17.31
C PHE A 212 -25.10 28.84 -18.57
N LYS A 213 -24.57 29.45 -19.65
CA LYS A 213 -25.27 29.52 -20.92
C LYS A 213 -25.42 28.14 -21.56
N GLU A 214 -24.34 27.36 -21.61
CA GLU A 214 -24.34 26.00 -22.16
C GLU A 214 -25.36 25.08 -21.43
N GLU A 215 -25.51 25.24 -20.12
CA GLU A 215 -26.43 24.45 -19.30
C GLU A 215 -27.88 24.91 -19.40
N ASN A 216 -28.13 26.20 -19.68
CA ASN A 216 -29.47 26.78 -19.65
C ASN A 216 -29.98 27.28 -21.04
N GLU A 217 -29.15 27.27 -22.08
CA GLU A 217 -29.59 27.61 -23.43
C GLU A 217 -30.09 26.36 -24.14
N GLU A 218 -31.37 26.37 -24.54
CA GLU A 218 -31.95 25.35 -25.39
C GLU A 218 -31.86 25.83 -26.86
N SER A 219 -31.34 24.97 -27.72
CA SER A 219 -31.27 25.21 -29.15
C SER A 219 -32.18 24.25 -29.92
N GLN A 220 -33.02 24.78 -30.79
CA GLN A 220 -33.74 23.92 -31.73
C GLN A 220 -32.85 23.67 -32.96
N ILE A 221 -32.57 22.41 -33.22
CA ILE A 221 -31.80 22.01 -34.40
C ILE A 221 -32.66 21.18 -35.35
N GLN A 222 -32.47 21.38 -36.63
CA GLN A 222 -32.96 20.46 -37.65
C GLN A 222 -31.77 19.61 -38.11
N LEU A 223 -31.86 18.31 -37.92
CA LEU A 223 -30.82 17.37 -38.30
C LEU A 223 -31.22 16.62 -39.56
N ALA A 224 -30.43 16.73 -40.63
CA ALA A 224 -30.47 15.83 -41.77
C ALA A 224 -29.34 14.80 -41.60
N ALA A 225 -29.69 13.57 -41.34
CA ALA A 225 -28.74 12.48 -41.21
C ALA A 225 -28.59 11.71 -42.51
N PHE A 226 -27.36 11.51 -42.95
CA PHE A 226 -27.00 10.64 -44.09
C PHE A 226 -26.13 9.50 -43.50
N PRO A 227 -26.76 8.41 -43.04
CA PRO A 227 -26.01 7.31 -42.47
C PRO A 227 -25.15 6.62 -43.54
N TYR A 228 -23.93 6.25 -43.16
CA TYR A 228 -23.04 5.51 -44.07
C TYR A 228 -23.62 4.15 -44.47
N SER A 229 -24.53 3.59 -43.68
CA SER A 229 -25.26 2.35 -44.00
C SER A 229 -26.10 2.43 -45.28
N ASP A 230 -26.43 3.63 -45.75
CA ASP A 230 -27.19 3.83 -47.02
C ASP A 230 -26.29 3.67 -48.24
N ILE A 231 -24.97 3.63 -48.05
CA ILE A 231 -24.00 3.38 -49.10
C ILE A 231 -23.64 1.89 -49.07
N GLN A 232 -23.95 1.21 -50.16
CA GLN A 232 -23.64 -0.21 -50.34
C GLN A 232 -22.13 -0.40 -50.43
N ASP A 233 -21.59 -1.43 -49.77
CA ASP A 233 -20.14 -1.69 -49.67
C ASP A 233 -19.51 -1.93 -51.07
N ASP A 234 -20.27 -2.43 -52.05
CA ASP A 234 -19.83 -2.65 -53.44
C ASP A 234 -19.53 -1.34 -54.18
N LYS A 235 -20.05 -0.21 -53.69
CA LYS A 235 -19.82 1.12 -54.28
C LYS A 235 -18.58 1.82 -53.71
N VAL A 236 -18.00 1.26 -52.65
CA VAL A 236 -16.83 1.83 -51.98
C VAL A 236 -15.61 0.98 -52.36
N LYS A 237 -14.67 1.56 -53.08
CA LYS A 237 -13.39 0.93 -53.39
C LYS A 237 -12.38 1.45 -52.37
N VAL A 238 -11.82 0.55 -51.58
CA VAL A 238 -10.76 0.84 -50.63
C VAL A 238 -9.45 0.31 -51.21
N GLU A 239 -8.48 1.20 -51.36
CA GLU A 239 -7.13 0.84 -51.82
C GLU A 239 -6.18 0.63 -50.63
N GLU A 240 -5.12 -0.11 -50.87
CA GLU A 240 -4.06 -0.33 -49.83
C GLU A 240 -3.47 0.99 -49.32
N SER A 241 -3.38 2.00 -50.17
CA SER A 241 -2.96 3.37 -49.83
C SER A 241 -3.87 4.02 -48.79
N ASP A 242 -5.20 3.79 -48.90
CA ASP A 242 -6.18 4.36 -47.97
C ASP A 242 -6.09 3.70 -46.58
N LEU A 243 -5.92 2.37 -46.59
CA LEU A 243 -5.71 1.59 -45.36
C LEU A 243 -4.46 2.04 -44.64
N LYS A 244 -3.36 2.24 -45.39
CA LYS A 244 -2.11 2.70 -44.81
C LYS A 244 -2.19 4.11 -44.26
N ALA A 245 -2.79 5.03 -45.00
CA ALA A 245 -3.00 6.40 -44.52
C ALA A 245 -3.85 6.42 -43.25
N LYS A 246 -4.93 5.63 -43.19
CA LYS A 246 -5.79 5.54 -42.02
C LYS A 246 -5.13 4.85 -40.85
N TYR A 247 -4.31 3.84 -41.09
CA TYR A 247 -3.49 3.23 -40.07
C TYR A 247 -2.49 4.22 -39.46
N ASP A 248 -1.79 4.98 -40.31
CA ASP A 248 -0.81 5.98 -39.81
C ASP A 248 -1.48 7.09 -39.01
N GLU A 249 -2.68 7.52 -39.37
CA GLU A 249 -3.52 8.46 -38.61
C GLU A 249 -3.89 7.90 -37.23
N LEU A 250 -4.28 6.63 -37.17
CA LEU A 250 -4.80 5.98 -35.96
C LEU A 250 -3.75 5.18 -35.19
N LYS A 251 -2.49 5.20 -35.59
CA LYS A 251 -1.40 4.38 -35.05
C LYS A 251 -1.28 4.41 -33.54
N ALA A 252 -1.56 5.55 -32.90
CA ALA A 252 -1.54 5.69 -31.46
C ALA A 252 -2.59 4.82 -30.75
N ARG A 253 -3.73 4.54 -31.42
CA ARG A 253 -4.82 3.69 -30.87
C ARG A 253 -4.49 2.20 -30.94
N PHE A 254 -3.63 1.80 -31.86
CA PHE A 254 -3.21 0.40 -32.04
C PHE A 254 -1.95 0.05 -31.23
N LYS A 255 -1.37 1.03 -30.54
CA LYS A 255 -0.21 0.80 -29.70
C LYS A 255 -0.67 0.16 -28.39
N GLN A 256 -0.27 -1.08 -28.17
CA GLN A 256 -0.51 -1.74 -26.88
C GLN A 256 0.44 -1.16 -25.82
N PRO A 257 -0.06 -0.69 -24.67
CA PRO A 257 0.76 -0.13 -23.62
C PRO A 257 1.50 -1.21 -22.80
N VAL A 258 1.06 -2.46 -22.91
CA VAL A 258 1.61 -3.60 -22.18
C VAL A 258 2.07 -4.66 -23.16
N GLU A 259 3.22 -5.29 -22.87
CA GLU A 259 3.70 -6.44 -23.62
C GLU A 259 2.69 -7.59 -23.52
N SER A 260 2.20 -8.07 -24.67
CA SER A 260 1.31 -9.23 -24.74
C SER A 260 1.98 -10.36 -25.51
N ARG A 261 1.66 -11.59 -25.14
CA ARG A 261 2.16 -12.80 -25.79
C ARG A 261 1.00 -13.73 -26.08
N ASP A 262 0.97 -14.27 -27.29
CA ASP A 262 0.06 -15.35 -27.64
C ASP A 262 0.65 -16.66 -27.12
N ILE A 263 -0.10 -17.34 -26.24
CA ILE A 263 0.28 -18.64 -25.71
C ILE A 263 -0.73 -19.69 -26.12
N LYS A 264 -0.25 -20.87 -26.48
CA LYS A 264 -1.08 -22.08 -26.62
C LYS A 264 -0.77 -22.98 -25.44
N PHE A 265 -1.78 -23.44 -24.74
CA PHE A 265 -1.63 -24.40 -23.67
C PHE A 265 -2.59 -25.57 -23.90
N VAL A 266 -2.21 -26.72 -23.37
CA VAL A 266 -3.05 -27.92 -23.35
C VAL A 266 -3.30 -28.19 -21.87
N ASP A 267 -4.58 -28.23 -21.52
CA ASP A 267 -4.99 -28.68 -20.20
C ASP A 267 -5.13 -30.21 -20.24
N VAL A 268 -4.48 -30.87 -19.31
CA VAL A 268 -4.53 -32.34 -19.19
C VAL A 268 -5.25 -32.62 -17.88
N GLU A 269 -6.49 -33.11 -17.99
CA GLU A 269 -7.28 -33.58 -16.85
C GLU A 269 -6.70 -34.86 -16.26
#